data_667124827e19282b48b34e0a2b4da477
#
_entry.id   667124827e19282b48b34e0a2b4da477
#
_cell.length_a   1.000
_cell.length_b   1.000
_cell.length_c   1.000
_cell.angle_alpha   90.00
_cell.angle_beta   90.00
_cell.angle_gamma   90.00
#
_symmetry.space_group_name_H-M   'P 1'
#
loop_
_entity.id
_entity.type
_entity.pdbx_description
1 polymer ?
#
loop_
_entity_poly.entity_id
_entity_poly.type
_entity_poly.pdbx_seq_one_letter_code
_entity_poly.pdbx_strand_id
1 'polypeptide(L)'
;MTLSKLNWDSPMAGRAPVLTIAAEQRRIHWAPVVVHGLLLCLATVFLISGGAAFTLYASGSIVAPTFLVLAYLEGRKAPLRITPISVYLFWNSFGLGFSAIFMGFKIAQGVWIDFSVAQILPDDLATGYVIYLLGSLAVHIGLNYMRPFENIKRPNPAGRSSVSFAGIAALWALGVTYLFRASWFSSLGNVSRPLGWMALGALSLFVLVPRERMGISKRTFGVTLFIGTAGLIVANIQSGSKAFIMFSFLPVIWMLLVRRDLRRWSMPIGIGLLLFYFGVVAPAVGRSREVQAQEGETAFTHLIDSFGAAPRVGTNMFEQFSNQLDDFLSRQFEAVSSGYLVGEVRRDGYQWGDTMSYAMYAFIPRLLWPNKPSVSRGAWFTAYLGAAAREEEATTSTGISATGELYWNFGVLGVVIGMCGIGLFYGLLWRMAGTNPQKPLRMLLYVLVSIPGMLDMPEAVTVYGGILSQFLLFSVIFYVMEMGRGRLATS
;
A
#
# COMPACT_ATOMS: atom_id res chain seq x y z
N MET A 1 -34.34 17.73 6.68
CA MET A 1 -33.87 18.98 7.30
C MET A 1 -32.91 19.67 6.35
N THR A 2 -33.41 20.71 5.69
CA THR A 2 -32.73 21.48 4.64
C THR A 2 -31.90 22.59 5.29
N LEU A 3 -30.57 22.53 5.17
CA LEU A 3 -29.57 23.49 5.68
C LEU A 3 -29.50 24.80 4.86
N SER A 4 -30.61 25.31 4.33
CA SER A 4 -30.63 26.46 3.44
C SER A 4 -30.92 27.80 4.11
N LYS A 5 -30.92 27.91 5.42
CA LYS A 5 -31.19 29.19 6.12
C LYS A 5 -30.20 29.47 7.25
N LEU A 6 -28.92 29.50 6.95
CA LEU A 6 -27.95 30.19 7.82
C LEU A 6 -27.61 31.53 7.17
N ASN A 7 -28.22 32.56 7.71
CA ASN A 7 -27.98 33.96 7.32
C ASN A 7 -26.58 34.35 7.85
N TRP A 8 -25.64 34.62 6.96
CA TRP A 8 -24.22 34.87 7.28
C TRP A 8 -23.91 36.38 7.49
N ASP A 9 -24.94 37.25 7.48
CA ASP A 9 -24.75 38.69 7.50
C ASP A 9 -24.94 39.34 8.90
N SER A 10 -24.75 38.61 9.99
CA SER A 10 -24.81 39.19 11.33
C SER A 10 -23.39 39.58 11.81
N PRO A 11 -23.04 40.86 11.95
CA PRO A 11 -21.69 41.30 12.28
C PRO A 11 -21.27 41.13 13.75
N MET A 12 -22.09 40.49 14.61
CA MET A 12 -21.84 40.39 16.06
C MET A 12 -21.89 38.96 16.64
N ALA A 13 -21.75 37.92 15.81
CA ALA A 13 -21.62 36.55 16.33
C ALA A 13 -20.17 36.30 16.76
N GLY A 14 -19.91 36.42 18.04
CA GLY A 14 -18.62 36.30 18.69
C GLY A 14 -17.86 35.00 18.35
N ARG A 15 -16.54 35.02 18.53
CA ARG A 15 -15.54 33.97 18.22
C ARG A 15 -15.82 32.56 18.83
N ALA A 16 -16.85 32.43 19.67
CA ALA A 16 -17.22 31.17 20.32
C ALA A 16 -17.68 30.03 19.37
N PRO A 17 -18.49 30.24 18.31
CA PRO A 17 -18.97 29.14 17.47
C PRO A 17 -17.85 28.51 16.60
N VAL A 18 -16.82 29.27 16.20
CA VAL A 18 -15.72 28.74 15.37
C VAL A 18 -14.82 27.79 16.16
N LEU A 19 -14.57 28.08 17.44
CA LEU A 19 -13.78 27.20 18.33
C LEU A 19 -14.52 25.92 18.67
N THR A 20 -15.85 25.98 18.87
CA THR A 20 -16.70 24.82 19.18
C THR A 20 -16.81 23.87 17.99
N ILE A 21 -16.99 24.39 16.78
CA ILE A 21 -17.04 23.59 15.55
C ILE A 21 -15.67 22.93 15.28
N ALA A 22 -14.56 23.63 15.49
CA ALA A 22 -13.23 23.07 15.34
C ALA A 22 -12.92 21.96 16.39
N ALA A 23 -13.39 22.14 17.62
CA ALA A 23 -13.25 21.13 18.69
C ALA A 23 -14.12 19.91 18.44
N GLU A 24 -15.35 20.09 17.96
CA GLU A 24 -16.25 19.00 17.59
C GLU A 24 -15.75 18.22 16.37
N GLN A 25 -15.24 18.90 15.34
CA GLN A 25 -14.58 18.27 14.22
C GLN A 25 -13.34 17.46 14.65
N ARG A 26 -12.54 17.94 15.61
CA ARG A 26 -11.42 17.17 16.16
C ARG A 26 -11.89 15.90 16.87
N ARG A 27 -12.95 15.95 17.69
CA ARG A 27 -13.48 14.77 18.38
C ARG A 27 -13.94 13.68 17.41
N ILE A 28 -14.65 14.04 16.35
CA ILE A 28 -15.15 13.09 15.33
C ILE A 28 -14.01 12.35 14.61
N HIS A 29 -12.84 12.97 14.49
CA HIS A 29 -11.68 12.34 13.81
C HIS A 29 -10.99 11.25 14.65
N TRP A 30 -11.11 11.28 15.97
CA TRP A 30 -10.50 10.29 16.83
C TRP A 30 -11.35 9.03 17.05
N ALA A 31 -12.63 9.07 16.71
CA ALA A 31 -13.53 7.92 16.87
C ALA A 31 -13.01 6.62 16.20
N PRO A 32 -12.51 6.64 14.95
CA PRO A 32 -11.93 5.44 14.35
C PRO A 32 -10.70 4.90 15.09
N VAL A 33 -9.88 5.76 15.68
CA VAL A 33 -8.72 5.36 16.50
C VAL A 33 -9.19 4.68 17.79
N VAL A 34 -10.20 5.24 18.44
CA VAL A 34 -10.79 4.63 19.64
C VAL A 34 -11.38 3.25 19.34
N VAL A 35 -12.12 3.11 18.25
CA VAL A 35 -12.65 1.80 17.81
C VAL A 35 -11.51 0.83 17.56
N HIS A 36 -10.42 1.24 16.90
CA HIS A 36 -9.25 0.40 16.68
C HIS A 36 -8.61 -0.04 18.02
N GLY A 37 -8.51 0.87 18.99
CA GLY A 37 -8.04 0.54 20.35
C GLY A 37 -8.92 -0.49 21.06
N LEU A 38 -10.24 -0.38 20.92
CA LEU A 38 -11.19 -1.37 21.48
C LEU A 38 -11.01 -2.75 20.82
N LEU A 39 -10.74 -2.81 19.51
CA LEU A 39 -10.42 -4.06 18.81
C LEU A 39 -9.14 -4.69 19.34
N LEU A 40 -8.12 -3.90 19.63
CA LEU A 40 -6.87 -4.40 20.24
C LEU A 40 -7.15 -4.96 21.65
N CYS A 41 -7.90 -4.26 22.48
CA CYS A 41 -8.27 -4.75 23.81
C CYS A 41 -9.03 -6.08 23.71
N LEU A 42 -9.99 -6.18 22.79
CA LEU A 42 -10.76 -7.41 22.57
C LEU A 42 -9.88 -8.57 22.09
N ALA A 43 -8.99 -8.33 21.13
CA ALA A 43 -8.04 -9.35 20.65
C ALA A 43 -7.09 -9.83 21.77
N THR A 44 -6.67 -8.90 22.65
CA THR A 44 -5.87 -9.27 23.84
C THR A 44 -6.64 -10.13 24.82
N VAL A 45 -7.92 -9.83 25.06
CA VAL A 45 -8.80 -10.67 25.89
C VAL A 45 -8.95 -12.07 25.29
N PHE A 46 -9.16 -12.16 23.98
CA PHE A 46 -9.25 -13.46 23.30
C PHE A 46 -7.95 -14.26 23.39
N LEU A 47 -6.79 -13.59 23.29
CA LEU A 47 -5.47 -14.24 23.45
C LEU A 47 -5.31 -14.84 24.83
N ILE A 48 -5.76 -14.15 25.87
CA ILE A 48 -5.65 -14.63 27.27
C ILE A 48 -6.66 -15.76 27.56
N SER A 49 -7.85 -15.73 26.98
CA SER A 49 -8.97 -16.60 27.35
C SER A 49 -9.22 -17.78 26.41
N GLY A 50 -8.82 -17.68 25.13
CA GLY A 50 -9.36 -18.56 24.10
C GLY A 50 -8.36 -19.40 23.30
N GLY A 51 -7.06 -19.21 23.50
CA GLY A 51 -6.03 -19.86 22.68
C GLY A 51 -5.88 -19.28 21.25
N ALA A 52 -4.88 -19.78 20.51
CA ALA A 52 -4.43 -19.18 19.26
C ALA A 52 -5.49 -19.16 18.14
N ALA A 53 -6.08 -20.33 17.84
CA ALA A 53 -7.07 -20.44 16.76
C ALA A 53 -8.28 -19.55 17.01
N PHE A 54 -8.78 -19.54 18.23
CA PHE A 54 -9.93 -18.70 18.63
C PHE A 54 -9.59 -17.21 18.55
N THR A 55 -8.39 -16.82 19.03
CA THR A 55 -7.92 -15.43 18.96
C THR A 55 -7.94 -14.90 17.55
N LEU A 56 -7.34 -15.61 16.62
CA LEU A 56 -7.23 -15.21 15.22
C LEU A 56 -8.62 -15.18 14.55
N TYR A 57 -9.40 -16.25 14.73
CA TYR A 57 -10.72 -16.36 14.10
C TYR A 57 -11.69 -15.31 14.62
N ALA A 58 -11.84 -15.18 15.94
CA ALA A 58 -12.79 -14.26 16.55
C ALA A 58 -12.39 -12.80 16.33
N SER A 59 -11.10 -12.47 16.54
CA SER A 59 -10.60 -11.11 16.30
C SER A 59 -10.74 -10.73 14.82
N GLY A 60 -10.31 -11.60 13.91
CA GLY A 60 -10.40 -11.36 12.47
C GLY A 60 -11.84 -11.11 12.00
N SER A 61 -12.80 -11.89 12.55
CA SER A 61 -14.23 -11.77 12.21
C SER A 61 -14.84 -10.41 12.61
N ILE A 62 -14.26 -9.74 13.60
CA ILE A 62 -14.69 -8.41 14.03
C ILE A 62 -13.86 -7.32 13.33
N VAL A 63 -12.55 -7.52 13.21
CA VAL A 63 -11.62 -6.54 12.59
C VAL A 63 -11.95 -6.32 11.11
N ALA A 64 -12.17 -7.39 10.34
CA ALA A 64 -12.41 -7.27 8.90
C ALA A 64 -13.57 -6.32 8.55
N PRO A 65 -14.80 -6.56 9.01
CA PRO A 65 -15.93 -5.68 8.69
C PRO A 65 -15.79 -4.29 9.32
N THR A 66 -15.23 -4.21 10.54
CA THR A 66 -15.04 -2.92 11.21
C THR A 66 -14.09 -2.03 10.43
N PHE A 67 -12.94 -2.54 9.99
CA PHE A 67 -11.98 -1.76 9.21
C PHE A 67 -12.53 -1.39 7.83
N LEU A 68 -13.30 -2.24 7.18
CA LEU A 68 -13.99 -1.89 5.92
C LEU A 68 -14.98 -0.74 6.11
N VAL A 69 -15.78 -0.78 7.18
CA VAL A 69 -16.74 0.30 7.50
C VAL A 69 -16.00 1.59 7.83
N LEU A 70 -14.96 1.55 8.67
CA LEU A 70 -14.15 2.72 9.00
C LEU A 70 -13.45 3.30 7.77
N ALA A 71 -12.88 2.47 6.91
CA ALA A 71 -12.26 2.89 5.65
C ALA A 71 -13.26 3.61 4.74
N TYR A 72 -14.48 3.07 4.61
CA TYR A 72 -15.57 3.68 3.85
C TYR A 72 -15.99 5.02 4.44
N LEU A 73 -16.20 5.09 5.76
CA LEU A 73 -16.61 6.32 6.45
C LEU A 73 -15.54 7.42 6.33
N GLU A 74 -14.26 7.04 6.47
CA GLU A 74 -13.14 7.95 6.27
C GLU A 74 -13.05 8.44 4.81
N GLY A 75 -13.16 7.53 3.85
CA GLY A 75 -13.16 7.89 2.44
C GLY A 75 -14.29 8.85 2.06
N ARG A 76 -15.49 8.69 2.66
CA ARG A 76 -16.62 9.59 2.37
C ARG A 76 -16.38 11.06 2.75
N LYS A 77 -15.51 11.33 3.71
CA LYS A 77 -15.21 12.68 4.19
C LYS A 77 -14.26 13.42 3.24
N ALA A 78 -13.49 12.71 2.44
CA ALA A 78 -12.51 13.29 1.53
C ALA A 78 -13.13 13.68 0.18
N PRO A 79 -12.63 14.76 -0.46
CA PRO A 79 -13.08 15.18 -1.80
C PRO A 79 -12.90 14.09 -2.85
N LEU A 80 -11.80 13.33 -2.74
CA LEU A 80 -11.44 12.24 -3.63
C LEU A 80 -11.95 10.88 -3.15
N ARG A 81 -12.68 10.86 -2.04
CA ARG A 81 -13.19 9.63 -1.39
C ARG A 81 -12.11 8.61 -1.00
N ILE A 82 -10.87 9.02 -0.99
CA ILE A 82 -9.72 8.22 -0.60
C ILE A 82 -8.81 9.10 0.25
N THR A 83 -8.37 8.56 1.39
CA THR A 83 -7.37 9.15 2.27
C THR A 83 -6.31 8.10 2.59
N PRO A 84 -5.10 8.44 3.05
CA PRO A 84 -4.16 7.45 3.57
C PRO A 84 -4.77 6.56 4.64
N ILE A 85 -5.55 7.14 5.56
CA ILE A 85 -6.23 6.39 6.61
C ILE A 85 -7.24 5.41 6.01
N SER A 86 -8.04 5.82 5.01
CA SER A 86 -9.00 4.90 4.38
C SER A 86 -8.33 3.77 3.63
N VAL A 87 -7.21 4.02 2.94
CA VAL A 87 -6.41 2.99 2.27
C VAL A 87 -5.79 2.05 3.28
N TYR A 88 -5.19 2.60 4.33
CA TYR A 88 -4.57 1.85 5.41
C TYR A 88 -5.56 0.90 6.10
N LEU A 89 -6.72 1.39 6.51
CA LEU A 89 -7.76 0.57 7.14
C LEU A 89 -8.33 -0.47 6.17
N PHE A 90 -8.55 -0.10 4.91
CA PHE A 90 -9.00 -1.04 3.88
C PHE A 90 -8.01 -2.19 3.71
N TRP A 91 -6.71 -1.91 3.59
CA TRP A 91 -5.69 -2.93 3.43
C TRP A 91 -5.56 -3.82 4.66
N ASN A 92 -5.54 -3.22 5.84
CA ASN A 92 -5.49 -3.98 7.10
C ASN A 92 -6.76 -4.81 7.35
N SER A 93 -7.90 -4.51 6.72
CA SER A 93 -9.06 -5.42 6.78
C SER A 93 -8.76 -6.77 6.13
N PHE A 94 -7.89 -6.82 5.13
CA PHE A 94 -7.40 -8.08 4.57
C PHE A 94 -6.33 -8.71 5.45
N GLY A 95 -5.26 -8.00 5.79
CA GLY A 95 -4.13 -8.54 6.56
C GLY A 95 -4.49 -8.93 8.00
N LEU A 96 -5.17 -8.06 8.73
CA LEU A 96 -5.57 -8.27 10.14
C LEU A 96 -6.98 -8.84 10.30
N GLY A 97 -7.79 -8.81 9.24
CA GLY A 97 -9.16 -9.31 9.27
C GLY A 97 -9.28 -10.65 8.57
N PHE A 98 -9.51 -10.65 7.26
CA PHE A 98 -9.79 -11.88 6.50
C PHE A 98 -8.66 -12.91 6.59
N SER A 99 -7.40 -12.48 6.53
CA SER A 99 -6.26 -13.39 6.67
C SER A 99 -6.16 -14.01 8.07
N ALA A 100 -6.52 -13.25 9.11
CA ALA A 100 -6.55 -13.79 10.48
C ALA A 100 -7.66 -14.86 10.65
N ILE A 101 -8.85 -14.63 10.09
CA ILE A 101 -9.92 -15.65 10.05
C ILE A 101 -9.40 -16.93 9.41
N PHE A 102 -8.77 -16.78 8.24
CA PHE A 102 -8.25 -17.89 7.47
C PHE A 102 -7.15 -18.67 8.21
N MET A 103 -6.20 -17.96 8.85
CA MET A 103 -5.16 -18.60 9.66
C MET A 103 -5.70 -19.27 10.90
N GLY A 104 -6.67 -18.66 11.57
CA GLY A 104 -7.36 -19.27 12.71
C GLY A 104 -8.05 -20.57 12.33
N PHE A 105 -8.67 -20.62 11.15
CA PHE A 105 -9.29 -21.82 10.61
C PHE A 105 -8.26 -22.93 10.31
N LYS A 106 -7.13 -22.59 9.68
CA LYS A 106 -6.03 -23.54 9.43
C LYS A 106 -5.50 -24.16 10.74
N ILE A 107 -5.24 -23.32 11.73
CA ILE A 107 -4.76 -23.81 13.04
C ILE A 107 -5.80 -24.72 13.70
N ALA A 108 -7.09 -24.37 13.64
CA ALA A 108 -8.16 -25.21 14.17
C ALA A 108 -8.26 -26.58 13.49
N GLN A 109 -7.83 -26.69 12.24
CA GLN A 109 -7.72 -27.95 11.49
C GLN A 109 -6.40 -28.72 11.75
N GLY A 110 -5.52 -28.20 12.62
CA GLY A 110 -4.21 -28.80 12.88
C GLY A 110 -3.17 -28.54 11.78
N VAL A 111 -3.42 -27.58 10.87
CA VAL A 111 -2.46 -27.20 9.83
C VAL A 111 -1.38 -26.32 10.45
N TRP A 112 -0.12 -26.73 10.28
CA TRP A 112 1.03 -25.93 10.69
C TRP A 112 1.18 -24.70 9.79
N ILE A 113 1.56 -23.60 10.40
CA ILE A 113 1.85 -22.34 9.67
C ILE A 113 3.37 -22.19 9.62
N ASP A 114 3.88 -22.12 8.39
CA ASP A 114 5.30 -21.93 8.14
C ASP A 114 5.59 -20.50 7.71
N PHE A 115 6.70 -19.97 8.19
CA PHE A 115 7.28 -18.74 7.69
C PHE A 115 8.56 -19.07 6.92
N SER A 116 8.45 -19.15 5.61
CA SER A 116 9.49 -19.75 4.75
C SER A 116 9.70 -21.22 5.10
N VAL A 117 10.83 -21.57 5.71
CA VAL A 117 11.16 -22.95 6.16
C VAL A 117 11.00 -23.15 7.66
N ALA A 118 10.67 -22.09 8.40
CA ALA A 118 10.54 -22.12 9.85
C ALA A 118 9.09 -22.31 10.31
N GLN A 119 8.84 -23.29 11.14
CA GLN A 119 7.52 -23.49 11.75
C GLN A 119 7.28 -22.50 12.89
N ILE A 120 6.07 -21.99 12.97
CA ILE A 120 5.64 -21.05 14.01
C ILE A 120 4.68 -21.75 14.95
N LEU A 121 4.93 -21.62 16.25
CA LEU A 121 3.98 -22.11 17.25
C LEU A 121 2.68 -21.27 17.18
N PRO A 122 1.50 -21.91 17.24
CA PRO A 122 0.22 -21.23 17.19
C PRO A 122 0.10 -20.04 18.18
N ASP A 123 0.60 -20.20 19.41
CA ASP A 123 0.56 -19.17 20.44
C ASP A 123 1.48 -17.98 20.12
N ASP A 124 2.64 -18.23 19.49
CA ASP A 124 3.53 -17.18 19.02
C ASP A 124 2.90 -16.41 17.87
N LEU A 125 2.20 -17.09 16.97
CA LEU A 125 1.47 -16.47 15.88
C LEU A 125 0.33 -15.58 16.38
N ALA A 126 -0.45 -16.07 17.36
CA ALA A 126 -1.53 -15.28 17.97
C ALA A 126 -1.00 -14.06 18.74
N THR A 127 0.12 -14.22 19.46
CA THR A 127 0.82 -13.12 20.12
C THR A 127 1.34 -12.11 19.10
N GLY A 128 1.97 -12.59 18.03
CA GLY A 128 2.46 -11.76 16.91
C GLY A 128 1.32 -10.98 16.23
N TYR A 129 0.14 -11.57 16.13
CA TYR A 129 -1.05 -10.90 15.61
C TYR A 129 -1.49 -9.72 16.50
N VAL A 130 -1.54 -9.91 17.83
CA VAL A 130 -1.88 -8.83 18.76
C VAL A 130 -0.84 -7.72 18.73
N ILE A 131 0.45 -8.07 18.65
CA ILE A 131 1.55 -7.10 18.48
C ILE A 131 1.41 -6.34 17.15
N TYR A 132 1.05 -7.02 16.06
CA TYR A 132 0.84 -6.39 14.77
C TYR A 132 -0.38 -5.45 14.79
N LEU A 133 -1.47 -5.84 15.47
CA LEU A 133 -2.63 -4.98 15.67
C LEU A 133 -2.30 -3.73 16.51
N LEU A 134 -1.43 -3.87 17.52
CA LEU A 134 -0.89 -2.74 18.28
C LEU A 134 -0.06 -1.79 17.41
N GLY A 135 0.83 -2.33 16.58
CA GLY A 135 1.62 -1.56 15.62
C GLY A 135 0.71 -0.82 14.61
N SER A 136 -0.31 -1.50 14.13
CA SER A 136 -1.32 -0.91 13.25
C SER A 136 -2.08 0.24 13.92
N LEU A 137 -2.43 0.11 15.19
CA LEU A 137 -3.04 1.20 15.96
C LEU A 137 -2.08 2.39 16.10
N ALA A 138 -0.82 2.14 16.38
CA ALA A 138 0.19 3.18 16.53
C ALA A 138 0.38 3.98 15.23
N VAL A 139 0.43 3.32 14.06
CA VAL A 139 0.43 3.99 12.75
C VAL A 139 -0.82 4.84 12.57
N HIS A 140 -1.99 4.30 12.91
CA HIS A 140 -3.27 5.02 12.79
C HIS A 140 -3.29 6.29 13.65
N ILE A 141 -2.75 6.23 14.88
CA ILE A 141 -2.60 7.39 15.75
C ILE A 141 -1.70 8.45 15.09
N GLY A 142 -0.54 8.06 14.60
CA GLY A 142 0.41 8.97 13.94
C GLY A 142 -0.17 9.64 12.70
N LEU A 143 -0.81 8.87 11.83
CA LEU A 143 -1.51 9.37 10.64
C LEU A 143 -2.63 10.36 11.00
N ASN A 144 -3.43 10.03 12.01
CA ASN A 144 -4.55 10.87 12.42
C ASN A 144 -4.08 12.18 13.07
N TYR A 145 -2.96 12.14 13.81
CA TYR A 145 -2.36 13.31 14.43
C TYR A 145 -1.86 14.32 13.39
N MET A 146 -1.22 13.84 12.33
CA MET A 146 -0.69 14.67 11.22
C MET A 146 -1.72 15.01 10.16
N ARG A 147 -2.95 14.54 10.29
CA ARG A 147 -4.02 14.78 9.31
C ARG A 147 -4.11 16.25 8.91
N PRO A 148 -4.06 16.57 7.60
CA PRO A 148 -4.23 17.95 7.16
C PRO A 148 -5.67 18.40 7.43
N PHE A 149 -5.83 19.51 8.13
CA PHE A 149 -7.11 20.21 8.25
C PHE A 149 -7.28 21.06 6.98
N GLU A 150 -7.85 20.49 5.95
CA GLU A 150 -8.15 21.24 4.74
C GLU A 150 -9.47 21.98 4.92
N ASN A 151 -9.39 23.31 4.98
CA ASN A 151 -10.48 24.15 4.54
C ASN A 151 -10.64 23.92 3.03
N ILE A 152 -11.51 22.99 2.66
CA ILE A 152 -11.81 22.67 1.26
C ILE A 152 -12.52 23.90 0.68
N LYS A 153 -11.75 24.87 0.23
CA LYS A 153 -12.28 25.88 -0.67
C LYS A 153 -12.78 25.14 -1.90
N ARG A 154 -14.07 25.28 -2.19
CA ARG A 154 -14.67 24.67 -3.39
C ARG A 154 -13.77 24.98 -4.59
N PRO A 155 -13.47 23.99 -5.43
CA PRO A 155 -12.61 24.21 -6.59
C PRO A 155 -13.19 25.36 -7.42
N ASN A 156 -12.38 26.38 -7.69
CA ASN A 156 -12.77 27.42 -8.64
C ASN A 156 -12.88 26.75 -10.03
N PRO A 157 -14.06 26.64 -10.61
CA PRO A 157 -14.25 25.94 -11.89
C PRO A 157 -13.49 26.60 -13.05
N ALA A 158 -13.12 27.89 -12.92
CA ALA A 158 -12.41 28.67 -13.94
C ALA A 158 -10.88 28.45 -13.92
N GLY A 159 -10.30 27.80 -12.92
CA GLY A 159 -8.85 27.54 -12.86
C GLY A 159 -8.41 26.56 -13.95
N ARG A 160 -7.57 27.00 -14.92
CA ARG A 160 -6.92 26.11 -15.88
C ARG A 160 -6.08 25.07 -15.12
N SER A 161 -6.25 23.81 -15.46
CA SER A 161 -5.37 22.74 -14.94
C SER A 161 -3.94 22.99 -15.40
N SER A 162 -2.99 22.92 -14.49
CA SER A 162 -1.57 23.05 -14.83
C SER A 162 -1.01 21.79 -15.53
N VAL A 163 -1.79 20.74 -15.73
CA VAL A 163 -1.33 19.48 -16.34
C VAL A 163 -2.03 19.26 -17.66
N SER A 164 -1.24 19.15 -18.73
CA SER A 164 -1.74 18.82 -20.06
C SER A 164 -1.84 17.30 -20.24
N PHE A 165 -2.68 16.86 -21.16
CA PHE A 165 -2.76 15.46 -21.59
C PHE A 165 -1.38 14.94 -22.02
N ALA A 166 -0.64 15.72 -22.79
CA ALA A 166 0.72 15.37 -23.23
C ALA A 166 1.69 15.15 -22.05
N GLY A 167 1.60 15.98 -21.00
CA GLY A 167 2.41 15.79 -19.79
C GLY A 167 2.09 14.49 -19.06
N ILE A 168 0.82 14.13 -18.96
CA ILE A 168 0.40 12.84 -18.38
C ILE A 168 0.91 11.67 -19.22
N ALA A 169 0.78 11.74 -20.54
CA ALA A 169 1.27 10.72 -21.46
C ALA A 169 2.80 10.56 -21.37
N ALA A 170 3.56 11.66 -21.27
CA ALA A 170 5.01 11.63 -21.09
C ALA A 170 5.42 10.95 -19.77
N LEU A 171 4.73 11.26 -18.65
CA LEU A 171 4.99 10.60 -17.36
C LEU A 171 4.68 9.10 -17.42
N TRP A 172 3.58 8.74 -18.08
CA TRP A 172 3.22 7.34 -18.28
C TRP A 172 4.27 6.61 -19.13
N ALA A 173 4.68 7.20 -20.26
CA ALA A 173 5.70 6.63 -21.15
C ALA A 173 7.04 6.44 -20.42
N LEU A 174 7.46 7.41 -19.60
CA LEU A 174 8.68 7.30 -18.78
C LEU A 174 8.60 6.11 -17.82
N GLY A 175 7.48 5.96 -17.10
CA GLY A 175 7.29 4.86 -16.16
C GLY A 175 7.26 3.50 -16.85
N VAL A 176 6.54 3.38 -17.97
CA VAL A 176 6.50 2.16 -18.77
C VAL A 176 7.88 1.82 -19.35
N THR A 177 8.60 2.81 -19.89
CA THR A 177 9.98 2.61 -20.39
C THR A 177 10.90 2.10 -19.29
N TYR A 178 10.78 2.65 -18.07
CA TYR A 178 11.56 2.13 -16.95
C TYR A 178 11.22 0.66 -16.65
N LEU A 179 9.96 0.28 -16.63
CA LEU A 179 9.54 -1.10 -16.36
C LEU A 179 10.06 -2.08 -17.42
N PHE A 180 10.08 -1.67 -18.70
CA PHE A 180 10.61 -2.51 -19.80
C PHE A 180 12.12 -2.52 -19.91
N ARG A 181 12.80 -1.46 -19.49
CA ARG A 181 14.22 -1.21 -19.72
C ARG A 181 14.94 -0.75 -18.46
N ALA A 182 14.65 -1.39 -17.33
CA ALA A 182 15.27 -1.05 -16.04
C ALA A 182 16.81 -1.05 -16.10
N SER A 183 17.40 -1.90 -16.97
CA SER A 183 18.84 -1.94 -17.20
C SER A 183 19.43 -0.61 -17.71
N TRP A 184 18.68 0.19 -18.46
CA TRP A 184 19.12 1.52 -18.90
C TRP A 184 19.32 2.50 -17.74
N PHE A 185 18.68 2.22 -16.62
CA PHE A 185 18.71 3.06 -15.41
C PHE A 185 19.57 2.44 -14.29
N SER A 186 20.31 1.37 -14.60
CA SER A 186 21.11 0.63 -13.60
C SER A 186 22.16 1.50 -12.92
N SER A 187 22.75 2.47 -13.64
CA SER A 187 23.69 3.44 -13.08
C SER A 187 23.12 4.33 -11.98
N LEU A 188 21.80 4.56 -12.00
CA LEU A 188 21.08 5.32 -10.97
C LEU A 188 20.77 4.48 -9.73
N GLY A 189 20.94 3.16 -9.80
CA GLY A 189 20.68 2.25 -8.68
C GLY A 189 19.25 2.38 -8.13
N ASN A 190 19.11 2.30 -6.81
CA ASN A 190 17.81 2.37 -6.14
C ASN A 190 17.06 3.71 -6.32
N VAL A 191 17.76 4.79 -6.68
CA VAL A 191 17.14 6.10 -6.95
C VAL A 191 16.20 6.05 -8.15
N SER A 192 16.42 5.14 -9.10
CA SER A 192 15.55 4.97 -10.28
C SER A 192 14.29 4.15 -10.01
N ARG A 193 14.25 3.32 -8.97
CA ARG A 193 13.07 2.46 -8.66
C ARG A 193 11.73 3.21 -8.61
N PRO A 194 11.67 4.43 -8.05
CA PRO A 194 10.43 5.21 -8.05
C PRO A 194 9.86 5.48 -9.45
N LEU A 195 10.70 5.49 -10.50
CA LEU A 195 10.23 5.70 -11.87
C LEU A 195 9.22 4.65 -12.31
N GLY A 196 9.32 3.41 -11.79
CA GLY A 196 8.33 2.36 -12.05
C GLY A 196 6.92 2.72 -11.60
N TRP A 197 6.77 3.55 -10.56
CA TRP A 197 5.48 4.03 -10.07
C TRP A 197 4.92 5.20 -10.89
N MET A 198 5.73 5.84 -11.75
CA MET A 198 5.29 7.01 -12.53
C MET A 198 4.15 6.70 -13.48
N ALA A 199 4.15 5.50 -14.09
CA ALA A 199 3.08 5.09 -14.99
C ALA A 199 1.74 4.94 -14.24
N LEU A 200 1.76 4.30 -13.05
CA LEU A 200 0.60 4.19 -12.18
C LEU A 200 0.09 5.58 -11.74
N GLY A 201 1.02 6.43 -11.32
CA GLY A 201 0.71 7.80 -10.91
C GLY A 201 0.13 8.63 -12.04
N ALA A 202 0.67 8.51 -13.26
CA ALA A 202 0.16 9.21 -14.43
C ALA A 202 -1.27 8.80 -14.79
N LEU A 203 -1.60 7.51 -14.76
CA LEU A 203 -2.96 7.02 -14.97
C LEU A 203 -3.91 7.44 -13.85
N SER A 204 -3.43 7.44 -12.60
CA SER A 204 -4.21 7.93 -11.47
C SER A 204 -4.53 9.43 -11.63
N LEU A 205 -3.54 10.23 -12.03
CA LEU A 205 -3.72 11.64 -12.34
C LEU A 205 -4.69 11.84 -13.50
N PHE A 206 -4.59 11.04 -14.57
CA PHE A 206 -5.49 11.07 -15.71
C PHE A 206 -6.96 10.86 -15.30
N VAL A 207 -7.20 9.98 -14.37
CA VAL A 207 -8.55 9.71 -13.82
C VAL A 207 -9.04 10.85 -12.92
N LEU A 208 -8.14 11.45 -12.15
CA LEU A 208 -8.48 12.48 -11.17
C LEU A 208 -8.71 13.88 -11.78
N VAL A 209 -8.01 14.19 -12.87
CA VAL A 209 -8.21 15.45 -13.59
C VAL A 209 -9.50 15.38 -14.42
N PRO A 210 -10.43 16.34 -14.27
CA PRO A 210 -11.62 16.38 -15.10
C PRO A 210 -11.27 16.40 -16.60
N ARG A 211 -11.88 15.52 -17.38
CA ARG A 211 -11.61 15.39 -18.83
C ARG A 211 -11.84 16.69 -19.61
N GLU A 212 -12.81 17.50 -19.15
CA GLU A 212 -13.15 18.79 -19.73
C GLU A 212 -11.97 19.77 -19.64
N ARG A 213 -11.17 19.66 -18.57
CA ARG A 213 -9.95 20.47 -18.40
C ARG A 213 -8.80 20.01 -19.29
N MET A 214 -8.80 18.72 -19.68
CA MET A 214 -7.82 18.17 -20.62
C MET A 214 -8.25 18.37 -22.09
N GLY A 215 -9.46 18.84 -22.35
CA GLY A 215 -9.99 19.03 -23.70
C GLY A 215 -10.24 17.73 -24.47
N ILE A 216 -10.47 16.60 -23.77
CA ILE A 216 -10.63 15.28 -24.41
C ILE A 216 -12.07 14.78 -24.39
N SER A 217 -12.46 14.05 -25.44
CA SER A 217 -13.77 13.44 -25.55
C SER A 217 -13.96 12.26 -24.56
N LYS A 218 -15.22 11.87 -24.30
CA LYS A 218 -15.53 10.67 -23.49
C LYS A 218 -14.89 9.41 -24.08
N ARG A 219 -14.93 9.29 -25.40
CA ARG A 219 -14.39 8.15 -26.14
C ARG A 219 -12.86 8.11 -25.99
N THR A 220 -12.19 9.23 -26.25
CA THR A 220 -10.73 9.36 -26.08
C THR A 220 -10.31 9.03 -24.64
N PHE A 221 -11.05 9.52 -23.65
CA PHE A 221 -10.78 9.22 -22.24
C PHE A 221 -10.85 7.70 -21.97
N GLY A 222 -11.92 7.02 -22.40
CA GLY A 222 -12.08 5.57 -22.20
C GLY A 222 -11.01 4.76 -22.90
N VAL A 223 -10.69 5.08 -24.16
CA VAL A 223 -9.65 4.38 -24.94
C VAL A 223 -8.28 4.58 -24.31
N THR A 224 -7.93 5.81 -23.92
CA THR A 224 -6.64 6.10 -23.28
C THR A 224 -6.49 5.37 -21.94
N LEU A 225 -7.54 5.36 -21.14
CA LEU A 225 -7.51 4.63 -19.85
C LEU A 225 -7.33 3.13 -20.08
N PHE A 226 -8.05 2.55 -21.05
CA PHE A 226 -7.93 1.13 -21.38
C PHE A 226 -6.51 0.79 -21.86
N ILE A 227 -6.00 1.50 -22.87
CA ILE A 227 -4.65 1.29 -23.42
C ILE A 227 -3.58 1.52 -22.35
N GLY A 228 -3.73 2.60 -21.57
CA GLY A 228 -2.78 2.94 -20.51
C GLY A 228 -2.74 1.87 -19.40
N THR A 229 -3.89 1.34 -18.99
CA THR A 229 -3.96 0.27 -17.99
C THR A 229 -3.43 -1.04 -18.54
N ALA A 230 -3.80 -1.40 -19.77
CA ALA A 230 -3.28 -2.61 -20.43
C ALA A 230 -1.75 -2.57 -20.58
N GLY A 231 -1.20 -1.43 -21.04
CA GLY A 231 0.24 -1.23 -21.15
C GLY A 231 0.96 -1.32 -19.81
N LEU A 232 0.36 -0.79 -18.74
CA LEU A 232 0.90 -0.90 -17.38
C LEU A 232 0.87 -2.34 -16.86
N ILE A 233 -0.19 -3.10 -17.13
CA ILE A 233 -0.28 -4.52 -16.78
C ILE A 233 0.82 -5.30 -17.49
N VAL A 234 0.96 -5.12 -18.81
CA VAL A 234 1.99 -5.80 -19.61
C VAL A 234 3.39 -5.47 -19.09
N ALA A 235 3.66 -4.19 -18.79
CA ALA A 235 4.95 -3.78 -18.22
C ALA A 235 5.22 -4.40 -16.84
N ASN A 236 4.21 -4.51 -15.99
CA ASN A 236 4.36 -5.10 -14.65
C ASN A 236 4.45 -6.64 -14.69
N ILE A 237 3.94 -7.28 -15.72
CA ILE A 237 4.13 -8.71 -15.95
C ILE A 237 5.61 -9.04 -16.08
N GLN A 238 6.38 -8.22 -16.80
CA GLN A 238 7.84 -8.41 -16.91
C GLN A 238 8.57 -8.31 -15.58
N SER A 239 8.04 -7.56 -14.62
CA SER A 239 8.61 -7.50 -13.27
C SER A 239 8.42 -8.79 -12.48
N GLY A 240 7.56 -9.71 -12.96
CA GLY A 240 7.20 -10.94 -12.27
C GLY A 240 6.50 -10.74 -10.93
N SER A 241 6.13 -9.52 -10.56
CA SER A 241 5.49 -9.23 -9.27
C SER A 241 3.98 -9.26 -9.37
N LYS A 242 3.34 -10.23 -8.69
CA LYS A 242 1.87 -10.31 -8.58
C LYS A 242 1.27 -9.02 -8.00
N ALA A 243 1.95 -8.40 -7.03
CA ALA A 243 1.49 -7.17 -6.39
C ALA A 243 1.46 -5.98 -7.37
N PHE A 244 2.51 -5.77 -8.17
CA PHE A 244 2.53 -4.67 -9.14
C PHE A 244 1.47 -4.81 -10.23
N ILE A 245 1.15 -6.05 -10.64
CA ILE A 245 0.07 -6.29 -11.58
C ILE A 245 -1.28 -5.92 -10.95
N MET A 246 -1.50 -6.30 -9.69
CA MET A 246 -2.71 -5.92 -8.95
C MET A 246 -2.84 -4.40 -8.84
N PHE A 247 -1.76 -3.70 -8.55
CA PHE A 247 -1.75 -2.23 -8.48
C PHE A 247 -2.07 -1.55 -9.82
N SER A 248 -1.84 -2.22 -10.94
CA SER A 248 -2.20 -1.69 -12.27
C SER A 248 -3.71 -1.44 -12.42
N PHE A 249 -4.55 -2.09 -11.63
CA PHE A 249 -6.01 -1.87 -11.62
C PHE A 249 -6.45 -0.68 -10.74
N LEU A 250 -5.57 -0.15 -9.88
CA LEU A 250 -5.92 0.96 -8.98
C LEU A 250 -6.51 2.20 -9.70
N PRO A 251 -6.00 2.66 -10.86
CA PRO A 251 -6.61 3.79 -11.56
C PRO A 251 -8.05 3.53 -11.96
N VAL A 252 -8.38 2.32 -12.38
CA VAL A 252 -9.75 1.92 -12.75
C VAL A 252 -10.64 1.89 -11.52
N ILE A 253 -10.20 1.26 -10.44
CA ILE A 253 -10.92 1.22 -9.16
C ILE A 253 -11.16 2.66 -8.66
N TRP A 254 -10.14 3.50 -8.76
CA TRP A 254 -10.24 4.89 -8.33
C TRP A 254 -11.23 5.69 -9.16
N MET A 255 -11.25 5.50 -10.48
CA MET A 255 -12.25 6.10 -11.35
C MET A 255 -13.66 5.74 -10.90
N LEU A 256 -13.91 4.48 -10.57
CA LEU A 256 -15.22 4.00 -10.12
C LEU A 256 -15.65 4.62 -8.78
N LEU A 257 -14.69 4.83 -7.87
CA LEU A 257 -14.97 5.42 -6.56
C LEU A 257 -15.21 6.94 -6.63
N VAL A 258 -14.46 7.65 -7.46
CA VAL A 258 -14.53 9.11 -7.58
C VAL A 258 -15.74 9.55 -8.42
N ARG A 259 -16.05 8.85 -9.49
CA ARG A 259 -17.13 9.22 -10.42
C ARG A 259 -18.49 8.72 -9.92
N ARG A 260 -19.39 9.65 -9.64
CA ARG A 260 -20.74 9.35 -9.13
C ARG A 260 -21.59 8.52 -10.11
N ASP A 261 -21.47 8.81 -11.41
CA ASP A 261 -22.19 8.13 -12.50
C ASP A 261 -21.79 6.65 -12.64
N LEU A 262 -20.54 6.31 -12.29
CA LEU A 262 -20.03 4.94 -12.38
C LEU A 262 -20.10 4.16 -11.06
N ARG A 263 -20.46 4.81 -9.97
CA ARG A 263 -20.42 4.21 -8.63
C ARG A 263 -21.26 2.95 -8.48
N ARG A 264 -22.41 2.88 -9.14
CA ARG A 264 -23.26 1.67 -9.15
C ARG A 264 -22.55 0.45 -9.73
N TRP A 265 -21.55 0.68 -10.59
CA TRP A 265 -20.74 -0.34 -11.22
C TRP A 265 -19.47 -0.70 -10.44
N SER A 266 -19.14 0.06 -9.37
CA SER A 266 -17.89 -0.17 -8.63
C SER A 266 -17.82 -1.56 -8.01
N MET A 267 -18.91 -2.05 -7.43
CA MET A 267 -18.96 -3.39 -6.82
C MET A 267 -18.87 -4.51 -7.86
N PRO A 268 -19.73 -4.58 -8.90
CA PRO A 268 -19.62 -5.65 -9.90
C PRO A 268 -18.30 -5.61 -10.68
N ILE A 269 -17.79 -4.44 -11.03
CA ILE A 269 -16.49 -4.33 -11.70
C ILE A 269 -15.35 -4.73 -10.74
N GLY A 270 -15.40 -4.31 -9.47
CA GLY A 270 -14.42 -4.71 -8.47
C GLY A 270 -14.38 -6.23 -8.26
N ILE A 271 -15.53 -6.87 -8.16
CA ILE A 271 -15.65 -8.33 -8.08
C ILE A 271 -15.09 -8.96 -9.36
N GLY A 272 -15.48 -8.46 -10.54
CA GLY A 272 -14.98 -8.95 -11.82
C GLY A 272 -13.45 -8.86 -11.95
N LEU A 273 -12.85 -7.76 -11.50
CA LEU A 273 -11.39 -7.58 -11.47
C LEU A 273 -10.71 -8.55 -10.49
N LEU A 274 -11.30 -8.80 -9.34
CA LEU A 274 -10.78 -9.79 -8.38
C LEU A 274 -10.85 -11.21 -8.97
N LEU A 275 -11.99 -11.60 -9.55
CA LEU A 275 -12.14 -12.90 -10.19
C LEU A 275 -11.16 -13.06 -11.35
N PHE A 276 -10.99 -12.04 -12.18
CA PHE A 276 -10.02 -12.03 -13.26
C PHE A 276 -8.57 -12.14 -12.74
N TYR A 277 -8.26 -11.39 -11.70
CA TYR A 277 -6.92 -11.45 -11.09
C TYR A 277 -6.60 -12.84 -10.54
N PHE A 278 -7.47 -13.39 -9.67
CA PHE A 278 -7.22 -14.69 -9.03
C PHE A 278 -7.45 -15.88 -9.98
N GLY A 279 -8.40 -15.79 -10.89
CA GLY A 279 -8.71 -16.89 -11.81
C GLY A 279 -7.78 -16.97 -13.02
N VAL A 280 -7.20 -15.86 -13.45
CA VAL A 280 -6.44 -15.80 -14.71
C VAL A 280 -5.02 -15.28 -14.48
N VAL A 281 -4.87 -14.07 -13.90
CA VAL A 281 -3.56 -13.38 -13.84
C VAL A 281 -2.60 -14.07 -12.87
N ALA A 282 -3.05 -14.33 -11.65
CA ALA A 282 -2.16 -14.89 -10.61
C ALA A 282 -1.67 -16.31 -10.94
N PRO A 283 -2.51 -17.22 -11.49
CA PRO A 283 -2.04 -18.52 -11.97
C PRO A 283 -1.06 -18.42 -13.14
N ALA A 284 -1.30 -17.52 -14.11
CA ALA A 284 -0.41 -17.34 -15.26
C ALA A 284 0.97 -16.84 -14.82
N VAL A 285 1.03 -15.86 -13.91
CA VAL A 285 2.30 -15.35 -13.36
C VAL A 285 3.02 -16.42 -12.54
N GLY A 286 2.29 -17.25 -11.78
CA GLY A 286 2.89 -18.37 -11.04
C GLY A 286 3.61 -19.34 -11.98
N ARG A 287 2.91 -19.78 -13.03
CA ARG A 287 3.47 -20.70 -14.06
C ARG A 287 4.66 -20.10 -14.79
N SER A 288 4.57 -18.82 -15.20
CA SER A 288 5.68 -18.16 -15.90
C SER A 288 6.98 -18.11 -15.07
N ARG A 289 6.88 -18.00 -13.75
CA ARG A 289 8.06 -18.02 -12.85
C ARG A 289 8.68 -19.41 -12.73
N GLU A 290 7.83 -20.47 -12.66
CA GLU A 290 8.31 -21.86 -12.60
C GLU A 290 9.11 -22.21 -13.86
N VAL A 291 8.62 -21.82 -15.04
CA VAL A 291 9.28 -22.06 -16.34
C VAL A 291 10.53 -21.19 -16.50
N GLN A 292 10.47 -19.91 -16.11
CA GLN A 292 11.62 -18.99 -16.18
C GLN A 292 12.81 -19.47 -15.33
N ALA A 293 12.53 -20.13 -14.19
CA ALA A 293 13.57 -20.73 -13.35
C ALA A 293 14.28 -21.89 -14.05
N GLN A 294 13.65 -22.53 -15.05
CA GLN A 294 14.20 -23.68 -15.77
C GLN A 294 14.93 -23.31 -17.06
N GLU A 295 14.49 -22.30 -17.79
CA GLU A 295 14.92 -22.08 -19.21
C GLU A 295 15.64 -20.75 -19.50
N GLY A 296 15.69 -19.80 -18.57
CA GLY A 296 16.40 -18.53 -18.76
C GLY A 296 15.83 -17.57 -19.82
N GLU A 297 14.63 -17.83 -20.34
CA GLU A 297 13.93 -16.98 -21.33
C GLU A 297 13.25 -15.75 -20.69
N THR A 298 12.68 -14.86 -21.52
CA THR A 298 12.04 -13.65 -21.01
C THR A 298 10.66 -13.96 -20.39
N ALA A 299 10.35 -13.38 -19.22
CA ALA A 299 9.09 -13.56 -18.50
C ALA A 299 7.82 -13.28 -19.35
N PHE A 300 7.95 -12.46 -20.40
CA PHE A 300 6.85 -12.10 -21.29
C PHE A 300 6.48 -13.22 -22.26
N THR A 301 7.45 -13.89 -22.86
CA THR A 301 7.23 -15.02 -23.79
C THR A 301 6.53 -16.14 -23.06
N HIS A 302 7.04 -16.53 -21.88
CA HIS A 302 6.45 -17.56 -21.05
C HIS A 302 5.05 -17.21 -20.53
N LEU A 303 4.77 -15.92 -20.31
CA LEU A 303 3.44 -15.54 -19.90
C LEU A 303 2.43 -15.73 -21.03
N ILE A 304 2.75 -15.34 -22.28
CA ILE A 304 1.89 -15.56 -23.43
C ILE A 304 1.63 -17.06 -23.59
N ASP A 305 2.66 -17.88 -23.50
CA ASP A 305 2.54 -19.33 -23.57
C ASP A 305 1.72 -19.89 -22.40
N SER A 306 1.87 -19.30 -21.19
CA SER A 306 1.07 -19.67 -20.02
C SER A 306 -0.41 -19.31 -20.13
N PHE A 307 -0.76 -18.26 -20.88
CA PHE A 307 -2.15 -17.94 -21.21
C PHE A 307 -2.71 -18.87 -22.29
N GLY A 308 -1.87 -19.32 -23.24
CA GLY A 308 -2.22 -20.27 -24.30
C GLY A 308 -2.25 -21.72 -23.84
N ALA A 309 -1.52 -22.07 -22.79
CA ALA A 309 -1.50 -23.40 -22.23
C ALA A 309 -2.85 -23.69 -21.54
N ALA A 310 -3.50 -24.77 -21.96
CA ALA A 310 -4.72 -25.25 -21.31
C ALA A 310 -4.51 -25.42 -19.79
N PRO A 311 -5.54 -25.20 -18.96
CA PRO A 311 -5.47 -25.52 -17.53
C PRO A 311 -4.90 -26.93 -17.38
N ARG A 312 -4.03 -27.15 -16.37
CA ARG A 312 -3.52 -28.51 -16.09
C ARG A 312 -4.69 -29.48 -16.10
N VAL A 313 -4.62 -30.47 -16.99
CA VAL A 313 -5.68 -31.47 -17.15
C VAL A 313 -5.97 -32.07 -15.77
N GLY A 314 -7.19 -31.80 -15.24
CA GLY A 314 -7.64 -32.30 -13.94
C GLY A 314 -7.85 -31.27 -12.83
N THR A 315 -7.39 -30.02 -12.94
CA THR A 315 -7.69 -28.99 -11.93
C THR A 315 -8.92 -28.18 -12.28
N ASN A 316 -9.92 -28.22 -11.40
CA ASN A 316 -11.13 -27.41 -11.54
C ASN A 316 -10.75 -25.91 -11.39
N MET A 317 -11.35 -25.02 -12.19
CA MET A 317 -11.15 -23.56 -12.09
C MET A 317 -11.40 -23.04 -10.66
N PHE A 318 -12.34 -23.63 -9.95
CA PHE A 318 -12.65 -23.31 -8.57
C PHE A 318 -11.48 -23.67 -7.63
N GLU A 319 -10.83 -24.83 -7.84
CA GLU A 319 -9.67 -25.27 -7.08
C GLU A 319 -8.47 -24.34 -7.31
N GLN A 320 -8.22 -23.92 -8.56
CA GLN A 320 -7.19 -22.94 -8.88
C GLN A 320 -7.45 -21.59 -8.21
N PHE A 321 -8.69 -21.12 -8.24
CA PHE A 321 -9.09 -19.88 -7.57
C PHE A 321 -8.89 -20.00 -6.05
N SER A 322 -9.32 -21.11 -5.45
CA SER A 322 -9.14 -21.37 -4.01
C SER A 322 -7.67 -21.36 -3.61
N ASN A 323 -6.81 -22.02 -4.37
CA ASN A 323 -5.36 -22.06 -4.10
C ASN A 323 -4.70 -20.68 -4.24
N GLN A 324 -5.11 -19.87 -5.22
CA GLN A 324 -4.60 -18.51 -5.36
C GLN A 324 -5.10 -17.56 -4.25
N LEU A 325 -6.33 -17.76 -3.80
CA LEU A 325 -6.89 -17.01 -2.66
C LEU A 325 -6.18 -17.41 -1.36
N ASP A 326 -5.90 -18.70 -1.17
CA ASP A 326 -5.11 -19.22 -0.05
C ASP A 326 -3.71 -18.60 -0.03
N ASP A 327 -2.99 -18.62 -1.15
CA ASP A 327 -1.67 -18.00 -1.30
C ASP A 327 -1.74 -16.49 -1.01
N PHE A 328 -2.76 -15.80 -1.51
CA PHE A 328 -2.94 -14.37 -1.27
C PHE A 328 -3.20 -14.07 0.22
N LEU A 329 -4.16 -14.73 0.85
CA LEU A 329 -4.50 -14.49 2.25
C LEU A 329 -3.34 -14.87 3.19
N SER A 330 -2.62 -15.94 2.89
CA SER A 330 -1.43 -16.33 3.64
C SER A 330 -0.34 -15.27 3.57
N ARG A 331 -0.09 -14.68 2.40
CA ARG A 331 0.91 -13.62 2.20
C ARG A 331 0.50 -12.27 2.77
N GLN A 332 -0.82 -11.98 2.81
CA GLN A 332 -1.31 -10.74 3.41
C GLN A 332 -1.29 -10.77 4.94
N PHE A 333 -1.10 -11.94 5.53
CA PHE A 333 -1.02 -12.09 6.98
C PHE A 333 0.38 -11.76 7.48
N GLU A 334 0.74 -10.48 7.47
CA GLU A 334 2.06 -9.99 7.90
C GLU A 334 2.38 -10.31 9.38
N ALA A 335 1.36 -10.63 10.18
CA ALA A 335 1.54 -11.13 11.54
C ALA A 335 2.32 -12.45 11.61
N VAL A 336 2.49 -13.18 10.49
CA VAL A 336 3.35 -14.39 10.41
C VAL A 336 4.79 -14.03 10.78
N SER A 337 5.34 -12.94 10.19
CA SER A 337 6.70 -12.51 10.52
C SER A 337 6.83 -12.06 11.99
N SER A 338 5.82 -11.37 12.51
CA SER A 338 5.79 -10.95 13.91
C SER A 338 5.67 -12.15 14.85
N GLY A 339 4.89 -13.18 14.50
CA GLY A 339 4.76 -14.41 15.27
C GLY A 339 6.06 -15.21 15.33
N TYR A 340 6.76 -15.36 14.19
CA TYR A 340 8.09 -15.95 14.16
C TYR A 340 9.05 -15.23 15.12
N LEU A 341 9.08 -13.90 15.05
CA LEU A 341 9.98 -13.09 15.88
C LEU A 341 9.62 -13.08 17.36
N VAL A 342 8.34 -13.32 17.72
CA VAL A 342 7.96 -13.61 19.12
C VAL A 342 8.66 -14.85 19.63
N GLY A 343 8.69 -15.91 18.82
CA GLY A 343 9.44 -17.13 19.14
C GLY A 343 10.95 -16.89 19.27
N GLU A 344 11.54 -16.09 18.37
CA GLU A 344 12.97 -15.72 18.43
C GLU A 344 13.30 -14.96 19.72
N VAL A 345 12.51 -13.94 20.05
CA VAL A 345 12.71 -13.14 21.29
C VAL A 345 12.58 -14.03 22.53
N ARG A 346 11.68 -15.03 22.51
CA ARG A 346 11.54 -15.97 23.63
C ARG A 346 12.76 -16.85 23.80
N ARG A 347 13.44 -17.23 22.70
CA ARG A 347 14.64 -18.09 22.73
C ARG A 347 15.91 -17.31 23.01
N ASP A 348 16.12 -16.21 22.29
CA ASP A 348 17.41 -15.52 22.19
C ASP A 348 17.41 -14.10 22.78
N GLY A 349 16.23 -13.60 23.19
CA GLY A 349 16.08 -12.24 23.71
C GLY A 349 15.98 -11.16 22.62
N TYR A 350 16.01 -9.90 23.06
CA TYR A 350 15.94 -8.76 22.16
C TYR A 350 17.29 -8.45 21.51
N GLN A 351 17.27 -7.99 20.26
CA GLN A 351 18.47 -7.66 19.47
C GLN A 351 19.02 -6.24 19.69
N TRP A 352 18.33 -5.41 20.43
CA TRP A 352 18.75 -4.06 20.85
C TRP A 352 19.28 -3.14 19.74
N GLY A 353 18.78 -3.32 18.51
CA GLY A 353 19.12 -2.50 17.36
C GLY A 353 20.13 -3.14 16.39
N ASP A 354 20.70 -4.29 16.70
CA ASP A 354 21.71 -4.95 15.86
C ASP A 354 21.18 -5.24 14.44
N THR A 355 19.93 -5.71 14.33
CA THR A 355 19.32 -5.99 13.02
C THR A 355 19.00 -4.73 12.23
N MET A 356 18.98 -3.57 12.86
CA MET A 356 18.71 -2.25 12.27
C MET A 356 19.97 -1.43 11.98
N SER A 357 21.16 -1.97 12.22
CA SER A 357 22.44 -1.26 12.04
C SER A 357 22.64 -0.73 10.61
N TYR A 358 22.04 -1.40 9.60
CA TYR A 358 22.06 -0.95 8.21
C TYR A 358 21.37 0.41 8.00
N ALA A 359 20.56 0.89 8.94
CA ALA A 359 19.97 2.22 8.91
C ALA A 359 21.02 3.32 8.78
N MET A 360 22.18 3.15 9.41
CA MET A 360 23.25 4.15 9.41
C MET A 360 23.76 4.46 8.02
N TYR A 361 23.74 3.48 7.11
CA TYR A 361 24.26 3.65 5.77
C TYR A 361 23.18 3.50 4.68
N ALA A 362 21.95 3.14 5.02
CA ALA A 362 20.88 2.96 4.05
C ALA A 362 20.64 4.20 3.17
N PHE A 363 20.74 5.39 3.76
CA PHE A 363 20.50 6.67 3.11
C PHE A 363 21.62 7.13 2.16
N ILE A 364 22.83 6.55 2.25
CA ILE A 364 23.96 6.95 1.41
C ILE A 364 23.75 6.38 0.02
N PRO A 365 23.63 7.22 -1.04
CA PRO A 365 23.50 6.73 -2.42
C PRO A 365 24.72 5.90 -2.84
N ARG A 366 24.51 4.83 -3.62
CA ARG A 366 25.62 4.04 -4.19
C ARG A 366 26.55 4.85 -5.12
N LEU A 367 26.06 5.96 -5.65
CA LEU A 367 26.87 6.91 -6.40
C LEU A 367 28.02 7.48 -5.54
N LEU A 368 27.76 7.72 -4.25
CA LEU A 368 28.76 8.23 -3.30
C LEU A 368 29.54 7.11 -2.60
N TRP A 369 28.98 5.93 -2.55
CA TRP A 369 29.62 4.74 -1.95
C TRP A 369 29.30 3.48 -2.80
N PRO A 370 30.06 3.25 -3.91
CA PRO A 370 29.81 2.15 -4.83
C PRO A 370 29.83 0.76 -4.15
N ASN A 371 30.79 0.55 -3.24
CA ASN A 371 30.97 -0.71 -2.51
C ASN A 371 30.15 -0.78 -1.21
N LYS A 372 29.10 0.02 -1.09
CA LYS A 372 28.20 -0.02 0.06
C LYS A 372 27.61 -1.42 0.25
N PRO A 373 27.60 -1.96 1.49
CA PRO A 373 26.97 -3.23 1.80
C PRO A 373 25.51 -3.30 1.31
N SER A 374 25.02 -4.49 1.06
CA SER A 374 23.61 -4.67 0.71
C SER A 374 22.72 -4.15 1.84
N VAL A 375 21.67 -3.43 1.47
CA VAL A 375 20.61 -3.00 2.38
C VAL A 375 19.33 -3.80 2.14
N SER A 376 19.39 -4.84 1.28
CA SER A 376 18.27 -5.73 1.01
C SER A 376 18.14 -6.71 2.15
N ARG A 377 17.27 -6.40 3.11
CA ARG A 377 17.06 -7.25 4.28
C ARG A 377 16.37 -8.57 3.96
N GLY A 378 15.60 -8.61 2.88
CA GLY A 378 14.87 -9.82 2.51
C GLY A 378 15.76 -11.01 2.18
N ALA A 379 16.86 -10.82 1.44
CA ALA A 379 17.84 -11.88 1.16
C ALA A 379 18.58 -12.30 2.44
N TRP A 380 19.02 -11.32 3.24
CA TRP A 380 19.63 -11.58 4.54
C TRP A 380 18.71 -12.38 5.46
N PHE A 381 17.43 -12.02 5.53
CA PHE A 381 16.49 -12.71 6.40
C PHE A 381 16.13 -14.10 5.88
N THR A 382 16.12 -14.30 4.55
CA THR A 382 15.99 -15.63 3.94
C THR A 382 17.13 -16.56 4.36
N ALA A 383 18.37 -16.06 4.38
CA ALA A 383 19.52 -16.80 4.88
C ALA A 383 19.44 -17.04 6.41
N TYR A 384 19.01 -16.03 7.17
CA TYR A 384 18.79 -16.16 8.61
C TYR A 384 17.77 -17.27 8.97
N LEU A 385 16.70 -17.40 8.17
CA LEU A 385 15.72 -18.47 8.31
C LEU A 385 16.25 -19.87 7.89
N GLY A 386 17.46 -19.94 7.32
CA GLY A 386 18.04 -21.18 6.81
C GLY A 386 17.51 -21.63 5.45
N ALA A 387 16.73 -20.78 4.75
CA ALA A 387 16.22 -21.08 3.41
C ALA A 387 17.28 -20.84 2.30
N ALA A 388 18.41 -20.23 2.64
CA ALA A 388 19.62 -20.13 1.82
C ALA A 388 20.84 -20.25 2.73
N ALA A 389 21.96 -20.79 2.23
CA ALA A 389 23.17 -20.93 3.02
C ALA A 389 23.87 -19.57 3.26
N ARG A 390 23.70 -18.64 2.30
CA ARG A 390 24.23 -17.26 2.36
C ARG A 390 23.25 -16.27 1.73
N GLU A 391 23.41 -14.99 2.06
CA GLU A 391 22.60 -13.89 1.50
C GLU A 391 22.69 -13.84 -0.04
N GLU A 392 23.89 -14.06 -0.60
CA GLU A 392 24.13 -14.01 -2.04
C GLU A 392 23.48 -15.18 -2.80
N GLU A 393 23.22 -16.27 -2.12
CA GLU A 393 22.60 -17.49 -2.67
C GLU A 393 21.07 -17.46 -2.55
N ALA A 394 20.50 -16.46 -1.89
CA ALA A 394 19.07 -16.35 -1.70
C ALA A 394 18.34 -16.05 -3.02
N THR A 395 17.62 -17.04 -3.54
CA THR A 395 16.78 -16.91 -4.76
C THR A 395 15.43 -16.26 -4.47
N THR A 396 15.06 -16.17 -3.19
CA THR A 396 13.83 -15.55 -2.72
C THR A 396 14.15 -14.43 -1.73
N SER A 397 13.19 -13.56 -1.48
CA SER A 397 13.30 -12.46 -0.53
C SER A 397 12.16 -12.58 0.46
N THR A 398 12.47 -12.95 1.70
CA THR A 398 11.51 -13.03 2.80
C THR A 398 11.57 -11.74 3.60
N GLY A 399 10.49 -10.95 3.58
CA GLY A 399 10.44 -9.66 4.28
C GLY A 399 10.15 -9.82 5.77
N ILE A 400 10.84 -9.03 6.58
CA ILE A 400 10.43 -8.75 7.97
C ILE A 400 9.44 -7.59 7.93
N SER A 401 8.31 -7.69 8.62
CA SER A 401 7.43 -6.53 8.79
C SER A 401 8.07 -5.48 9.71
N ALA A 402 7.80 -4.19 9.47
CA ALA A 402 8.28 -3.12 10.36
C ALA A 402 7.90 -3.36 11.83
N THR A 403 6.69 -3.86 12.07
CA THR A 403 6.21 -4.22 13.41
C THR A 403 7.07 -5.33 14.02
N GLY A 404 7.35 -6.39 13.25
CA GLY A 404 8.16 -7.52 13.70
C GLY A 404 9.61 -7.08 14.00
N GLU A 405 10.24 -6.29 13.11
CA GLU A 405 11.60 -5.80 13.31
C GLU A 405 11.73 -4.93 14.55
N LEU A 406 10.77 -4.02 14.77
CA LEU A 406 10.73 -3.16 15.96
C LEU A 406 10.51 -3.97 17.24
N TYR A 407 9.65 -5.00 17.18
CA TYR A 407 9.44 -5.89 18.31
C TYR A 407 10.71 -6.70 18.63
N TRP A 408 11.35 -7.26 17.63
CA TRP A 408 12.58 -8.04 17.79
C TRP A 408 13.72 -7.25 18.42
N ASN A 409 13.81 -5.96 18.08
CA ASN A 409 14.85 -5.10 18.64
C ASN A 409 14.50 -4.51 20.01
N PHE A 410 13.29 -4.02 20.22
CA PHE A 410 12.95 -3.16 21.35
C PHE A 410 11.66 -3.55 22.06
N GLY A 411 11.09 -4.72 21.74
CA GLY A 411 9.85 -5.20 22.34
C GLY A 411 8.63 -4.32 22.01
N VAL A 412 7.65 -4.39 22.88
CA VAL A 412 6.38 -3.65 22.73
C VAL A 412 6.57 -2.13 22.65
N LEU A 413 7.52 -1.58 23.43
CA LEU A 413 7.83 -0.14 23.38
C LEU A 413 8.37 0.27 22.01
N GLY A 414 9.25 -0.54 21.42
CA GLY A 414 9.75 -0.31 20.07
C GLY A 414 8.62 -0.29 19.03
N VAL A 415 7.68 -1.19 19.14
CA VAL A 415 6.49 -1.23 18.27
C VAL A 415 5.68 0.06 18.40
N VAL A 416 5.33 0.46 19.63
CA VAL A 416 4.48 1.65 19.84
C VAL A 416 5.16 2.91 19.31
N ILE A 417 6.43 3.13 19.69
CA ILE A 417 7.16 4.35 19.33
C ILE A 417 7.51 4.35 17.84
N GLY A 418 8.07 3.23 17.33
CA GLY A 418 8.51 3.14 15.95
C GLY A 418 7.34 3.20 14.96
N MET A 419 6.27 2.44 15.19
CA MET A 419 5.10 2.45 14.32
C MET A 419 4.32 3.77 14.38
N CYS A 420 4.26 4.42 15.56
CA CYS A 420 3.73 5.78 15.67
C CYS A 420 4.59 6.75 14.84
N GLY A 421 5.91 6.65 14.94
CA GLY A 421 6.85 7.41 14.11
C GLY A 421 6.63 7.22 12.62
N ILE A 422 6.40 5.99 12.16
CA ILE A 422 6.03 5.67 10.77
C ILE A 422 4.71 6.38 10.40
N GLY A 423 3.71 6.28 11.26
CA GLY A 423 2.42 6.96 11.05
C GLY A 423 2.55 8.48 10.96
N LEU A 424 3.34 9.09 11.85
CA LEU A 424 3.66 10.51 11.82
C LEU A 424 4.37 10.90 10.52
N PHE A 425 5.34 10.10 10.08
CA PHE A 425 6.09 10.32 8.84
C PHE A 425 5.16 10.30 7.62
N TYR A 426 4.34 9.27 7.46
CA TYR A 426 3.34 9.22 6.37
C TYR A 426 2.34 10.36 6.45
N GLY A 427 1.88 10.69 7.64
CA GLY A 427 0.98 11.81 7.85
C GLY A 427 1.61 13.17 7.50
N LEU A 428 2.91 13.35 7.77
CA LEU A 428 3.68 14.52 7.35
C LEU A 428 3.78 14.60 5.81
N LEU A 429 4.12 13.49 5.15
CA LEU A 429 4.15 13.42 3.68
C LEU A 429 2.77 13.76 3.08
N TRP A 430 1.70 13.23 3.67
CA TRP A 430 0.34 13.58 3.29
C TRP A 430 0.06 15.08 3.43
N ARG A 431 0.44 15.66 4.57
CA ARG A 431 0.27 17.09 4.84
C ARG A 431 1.05 17.97 3.85
N MET A 432 2.29 17.57 3.49
CA MET A 432 3.12 18.27 2.50
C MET A 432 2.58 18.13 1.07
N ALA A 433 2.14 16.95 0.68
CA ALA A 433 1.55 16.70 -0.62
C ALA A 433 0.21 17.43 -0.78
N GLY A 434 -0.63 17.43 0.26
CA GLY A 434 -1.97 17.99 0.24
C GLY A 434 -2.93 17.19 -0.65
N THR A 435 -4.22 17.47 -0.54
CA THR A 435 -5.28 16.83 -1.34
C THR A 435 -5.98 17.80 -2.28
N ASN A 436 -5.36 18.95 -2.56
CA ASN A 436 -5.98 20.00 -3.37
C ASN A 436 -6.08 19.59 -4.85
N PRO A 437 -7.31 19.34 -5.38
CA PRO A 437 -7.51 18.96 -6.78
C PRO A 437 -7.05 20.01 -7.80
N GLN A 438 -6.80 21.23 -7.35
CA GLN A 438 -6.28 22.32 -8.20
C GLN A 438 -4.76 22.22 -8.42
N LYS A 439 -4.08 21.40 -7.61
CA LYS A 439 -2.63 21.14 -7.71
C LYS A 439 -2.39 19.67 -8.06
N PRO A 440 -2.63 19.27 -9.32
CA PRO A 440 -2.62 17.87 -9.71
C PRO A 440 -1.27 17.17 -9.51
N LEU A 441 -0.15 17.91 -9.61
CA LEU A 441 1.18 17.34 -9.33
C LEU A 441 1.37 17.00 -7.86
N ARG A 442 0.81 17.79 -6.95
CA ARG A 442 0.82 17.46 -5.51
C ARG A 442 -0.06 16.24 -5.21
N MET A 443 -1.20 16.13 -5.91
CA MET A 443 -2.03 14.92 -5.82
C MET A 443 -1.30 13.69 -6.32
N LEU A 444 -0.57 13.82 -7.42
CA LEU A 444 0.25 12.72 -7.94
C LEU A 444 1.31 12.30 -6.93
N LEU A 445 1.99 13.25 -6.30
CA LEU A 445 2.94 12.99 -5.21
C LEU A 445 2.28 12.21 -4.06
N TYR A 446 1.08 12.63 -3.65
CA TYR A 446 0.29 11.94 -2.64
C TYR A 446 -0.02 10.48 -3.03
N VAL A 447 -0.49 10.26 -4.27
CA VAL A 447 -0.82 8.92 -4.77
C VAL A 447 0.41 8.02 -4.82
N LEU A 448 1.52 8.53 -5.35
CA LEU A 448 2.73 7.75 -5.56
C LEU A 448 3.45 7.38 -4.26
N VAL A 449 3.40 8.25 -3.27
CA VAL A 449 4.16 8.05 -2.04
C VAL A 449 3.31 7.40 -0.95
N SER A 450 2.06 7.85 -0.80
CA SER A 450 1.24 7.43 0.34
C SER A 450 0.58 6.08 0.13
N ILE A 451 0.14 5.76 -1.09
CA ILE A 451 -0.62 4.52 -1.33
C ILE A 451 0.29 3.30 -1.34
N PRO A 452 1.33 3.22 -2.19
CA PRO A 452 2.17 2.03 -2.23
C PRO A 452 2.85 1.73 -0.88
N GLY A 453 3.36 2.77 -0.22
CA GLY A 453 4.03 2.61 1.05
C GLY A 453 3.12 2.17 2.21
N MET A 454 1.80 2.35 2.09
CA MET A 454 0.84 1.86 3.08
C MET A 454 0.32 0.47 2.80
N LEU A 455 0.41 0.04 1.55
CA LEU A 455 0.00 -1.29 1.11
C LEU A 455 1.12 -2.33 1.29
N ASP A 456 2.35 -1.88 1.39
CA ASP A 456 3.52 -2.73 1.59
C ASP A 456 4.40 -2.03 2.63
N MET A 457 4.28 -2.44 3.89
CA MET A 457 5.10 -1.93 4.99
C MET A 457 6.29 -2.87 5.24
N PRO A 458 7.35 -2.76 4.42
CA PRO A 458 8.57 -3.54 4.63
C PRO A 458 9.23 -3.13 5.95
N GLU A 459 10.46 -3.55 6.14
CA GLU A 459 11.28 -3.21 7.31
C GLU A 459 11.24 -1.71 7.63
N ALA A 460 11.29 -1.35 8.91
CA ALA A 460 11.12 0.02 9.38
C ALA A 460 12.07 1.02 8.70
N VAL A 461 13.33 0.64 8.49
CA VAL A 461 14.33 1.49 7.84
C VAL A 461 14.06 1.68 6.34
N THR A 462 13.59 0.63 5.66
CA THR A 462 13.22 0.72 4.24
C THR A 462 12.03 1.64 4.03
N VAL A 463 11.06 1.64 4.96
CA VAL A 463 9.94 2.60 4.95
C VAL A 463 10.46 4.04 4.98
N TYR A 464 11.31 4.38 5.95
CA TYR A 464 11.82 5.74 6.06
C TYR A 464 12.72 6.12 4.87
N GLY A 465 13.71 5.29 4.54
CA GLY A 465 14.70 5.61 3.51
C GLY A 465 14.16 5.55 2.09
N GLY A 466 13.43 4.49 1.76
CA GLY A 466 12.87 4.29 0.44
C GLY A 466 11.84 5.34 0.09
N ILE A 467 10.90 5.58 0.99
CA ILE A 467 9.80 6.53 0.76
C ILE A 467 10.30 7.98 0.77
N LEU A 468 11.22 8.33 1.65
CA LEU A 468 11.80 9.66 1.66
C LEU A 468 12.53 9.97 0.35
N SER A 469 13.33 9.03 -0.16
CA SER A 469 14.01 9.21 -1.45
C SER A 469 13.03 9.36 -2.62
N GLN A 470 11.95 8.58 -2.63
CA GLN A 470 10.87 8.71 -3.61
C GLN A 470 10.19 10.07 -3.53
N PHE A 471 9.84 10.51 -2.32
CA PHE A 471 9.21 11.79 -2.10
C PHE A 471 10.08 12.95 -2.57
N LEU A 472 11.36 12.94 -2.25
CA LEU A 472 12.31 13.97 -2.67
C LEU A 472 12.46 13.99 -4.19
N LEU A 473 12.66 12.84 -4.83
CA LEU A 473 12.79 12.74 -6.29
C LEU A 473 11.55 13.30 -7.00
N PHE A 474 10.37 12.86 -6.62
CA PHE A 474 9.13 13.34 -7.22
C PHE A 474 8.88 14.83 -6.95
N SER A 475 9.22 15.31 -5.76
CA SER A 475 9.12 16.73 -5.44
C SER A 475 9.99 17.57 -6.35
N VAL A 476 11.23 17.15 -6.63
CA VAL A 476 12.14 17.82 -7.55
C VAL A 476 11.59 17.80 -8.98
N ILE A 477 11.17 16.63 -9.49
CA ILE A 477 10.62 16.48 -10.84
C ILE A 477 9.40 17.42 -11.01
N PHE A 478 8.48 17.42 -10.06
CA PHE A 478 7.26 18.22 -10.14
C PHE A 478 7.54 19.72 -9.98
N TYR A 479 8.51 20.11 -9.15
CA TYR A 479 8.96 21.49 -9.04
C TYR A 479 9.54 22.00 -10.35
N VAL A 480 10.40 21.23 -11.00
CA VAL A 480 10.97 21.56 -12.31
C VAL A 480 9.86 21.70 -13.37
N MET A 481 8.89 20.78 -13.36
CA MET A 481 7.73 20.86 -14.27
C MET A 481 6.85 22.10 -14.03
N GLU A 482 6.69 22.54 -12.77
CA GLU A 482 5.94 23.77 -12.45
C GLU A 482 6.71 25.04 -12.89
N MET A 483 8.05 25.09 -12.68
CA MET A 483 8.88 26.24 -13.08
C MET A 483 8.98 26.42 -14.59
N GLY A 484 9.12 25.32 -15.34
CA GLY A 484 9.21 25.39 -16.81
C GLY A 484 7.97 26.04 -17.46
N ARG A 485 6.82 26.00 -16.80
CA ARG A 485 5.57 26.61 -17.25
C ARG A 485 5.43 28.10 -16.95
N GLY A 486 5.99 28.54 -15.82
CA GLY A 486 5.99 29.99 -15.51
C GLY A 486 6.69 30.81 -16.60
N ARG A 487 7.75 30.27 -17.18
CA ARG A 487 8.52 30.90 -18.26
C ARG A 487 7.78 30.92 -19.62
N LEU A 488 7.03 29.86 -19.93
CA LEU A 488 6.25 29.77 -21.19
C LEU A 488 4.95 30.57 -21.15
N ALA A 489 4.46 30.94 -19.97
CA ALA A 489 3.27 31.77 -19.82
C ALA A 489 3.57 33.28 -19.87
N THR A 490 4.84 33.69 -19.75
CA THR A 490 5.32 35.07 -19.80
C THR A 490 6.03 35.44 -21.11
N SER A 491 6.26 34.50 -22.02
CA SER A 491 6.70 34.65 -23.39
C SER A 491 5.50 34.61 -24.36
#